data_96d36c23ad40ddd72bf9099897487921
#
_entry.id   96d36c23ad40ddd72bf9099897487921
#
_cell.length_a   1.000
_cell.length_b   1.000
_cell.length_c   1.000
_cell.angle_alpha   90.00
_cell.angle_beta   90.00
_cell.angle_gamma   90.00
#
_symmetry.space_group_name_H-M   'P 1'
#
loop_
_entity.id
_entity.type
_entity.pdbx_description
1 polymer ?
#
loop_
_entity_poly.entity_id
_entity_poly.type
_entity_poly.pdbx_seq_one_letter_code
_entity_poly.pdbx_strand_id
1 'polypeptide(L)'
;AAGADDRLDDLRGRLDDARDLENSAFDVLERIRETGVRDLTDFRRAFADYVDRETRLSRSAVEEVAPDEAHDAADFVSTALRALVDDLERRVTERATEVEDDLRASIADARDDVDRAVAAVDDVALDLSLARFAAAHDLVRPTLGGDGLAVEGARNLFLDDPDPVDYAVGDHGLSPPTGDRVAVLTGANSGGKTTLLETCCSVALLAAMGLPVPADRAEVGGFDAVVFHRRHASFNAGVLESTLKSIVPPLTDGGRTLMLVDEFEAITEPGRAADLLNGLVDLTVDRGALGVYVTHLADDLSPLPDAARIDGIFAEGLTPDLALRVDYQPRFGTVGKSTPEFIVSRLVANARDRRERQGFEHLAAAVGEEAVQRTLSDVWEE
;
A
#
# COMPACT_ATOMS: atom_id res chain seq x y z
N ALA A 1 -25.86 30.34 15.39
CA ALA A 1 -24.69 30.75 16.15
C ALA A 1 -24.62 32.27 16.16
N ALA A 2 -24.46 32.90 17.33
CA ALA A 2 -24.21 34.33 17.42
C ALA A 2 -22.88 34.65 16.71
N GLY A 3 -22.83 35.79 15.98
CA GLY A 3 -21.64 36.25 15.27
C GLY A 3 -21.50 35.76 13.81
N ALA A 4 -22.50 35.07 13.28
CA ALA A 4 -22.49 34.64 11.88
C ALA A 4 -22.97 35.72 10.91
N ASP A 5 -23.89 36.62 11.38
CA ASP A 5 -24.40 37.73 10.61
C ASP A 5 -24.88 38.84 11.56
N ASP A 6 -24.25 40.01 11.47
CA ASP A 6 -24.48 41.14 12.36
C ASP A 6 -25.96 41.62 12.30
N ARG A 7 -26.59 41.54 11.12
CA ARG A 7 -28.00 41.97 10.93
C ARG A 7 -28.96 41.02 11.59
N LEU A 8 -28.68 39.70 11.52
CA LEU A 8 -29.50 38.69 12.20
C LEU A 8 -29.37 38.81 13.71
N ASP A 9 -28.17 39.07 14.22
CA ASP A 9 -27.94 39.27 15.66
C ASP A 9 -28.61 40.56 16.18
N ASP A 10 -28.61 41.65 15.40
CA ASP A 10 -29.35 42.87 15.71
C ASP A 10 -30.88 42.62 15.74
N LEU A 11 -31.42 41.93 14.75
CA LEU A 11 -32.85 41.57 14.72
C LEU A 11 -33.26 40.71 15.92
N ARG A 12 -32.43 39.75 16.32
CA ARG A 12 -32.65 38.94 17.52
C ARG A 12 -32.67 39.76 18.78
N GLY A 13 -31.69 40.68 18.92
CA GLY A 13 -31.66 41.58 20.06
C GLY A 13 -32.87 42.47 20.14
N ARG A 14 -33.40 42.99 19.01
CA ARG A 14 -34.66 43.75 18.94
C ARG A 14 -35.87 42.89 19.29
N LEU A 15 -35.90 41.61 18.85
CA LEU A 15 -36.96 40.67 19.18
C LEU A 15 -37.00 40.37 20.69
N ASP A 16 -35.85 40.19 21.30
CA ASP A 16 -35.74 39.96 22.74
C ASP A 16 -36.26 41.19 23.52
N ASP A 17 -35.85 42.42 23.11
CA ASP A 17 -36.35 43.66 23.69
C ASP A 17 -37.88 43.78 23.56
N ALA A 18 -38.47 43.43 22.40
CA ALA A 18 -39.91 43.43 22.16
C ALA A 18 -40.68 42.42 23.03
N ARG A 19 -40.14 41.23 23.21
CA ARG A 19 -40.72 40.20 24.09
C ARG A 19 -40.66 40.58 25.56
N ASP A 20 -39.58 41.23 26.00
CA ASP A 20 -39.49 41.75 27.36
C ASP A 20 -40.55 42.83 27.63
N LEU A 21 -40.78 43.72 26.65
CA LEU A 21 -41.88 44.69 26.73
C LEU A 21 -43.25 44.02 26.72
N GLU A 22 -43.52 43.03 25.89
CA GLU A 22 -44.77 42.28 25.85
C GLU A 22 -45.06 41.60 27.19
N ASN A 23 -44.04 40.96 27.80
CA ASN A 23 -44.17 40.31 29.10
C ASN A 23 -44.44 41.34 30.23
N SER A 24 -44.03 42.60 30.06
CA SER A 24 -44.21 43.70 31.00
C SER A 24 -45.23 44.73 30.53
N ALA A 25 -46.17 44.38 29.64
CA ALA A 25 -47.10 45.30 29.00
C ALA A 25 -47.90 46.17 29.99
N PHE A 26 -48.28 45.60 31.15
CA PHE A 26 -48.97 46.36 32.22
C PHE A 26 -48.09 47.48 32.82
N ASP A 27 -46.84 47.18 33.07
CA ASP A 27 -45.89 48.16 33.61
C ASP A 27 -45.61 49.27 32.57
N VAL A 28 -45.54 48.91 31.29
CA VAL A 28 -45.38 49.88 30.18
C VAL A 28 -46.60 50.82 30.16
N LEU A 29 -47.82 50.30 30.27
CA LEU A 29 -49.05 51.05 30.29
C LEU A 29 -49.06 52.05 31.46
N GLU A 30 -48.74 51.59 32.68
CA GLU A 30 -48.75 52.43 33.88
C GLU A 30 -47.68 53.55 33.80
N ARG A 31 -46.48 53.25 33.32
CA ARG A 31 -45.41 54.26 33.16
C ARG A 31 -45.80 55.35 32.16
N ILE A 32 -46.50 55.02 31.07
CA ILE A 32 -46.98 56.01 30.11
C ILE A 32 -48.11 56.84 30.71
N ARG A 33 -49.03 56.22 31.47
CA ARG A 33 -50.12 56.95 32.18
C ARG A 33 -49.60 57.95 33.21
N GLU A 34 -48.50 57.64 33.90
CA GLU A 34 -47.82 58.54 34.85
C GLU A 34 -47.33 59.83 34.19
N THR A 35 -47.08 59.84 32.87
CA THR A 35 -46.71 61.07 32.13
C THR A 35 -47.87 62.05 31.93
N GLY A 36 -49.09 61.69 32.38
CA GLY A 36 -50.25 62.59 32.34
C GLY A 36 -51.02 62.61 31.02
N VAL A 37 -50.74 61.69 30.12
CA VAL A 37 -51.37 61.54 28.81
C VAL A 37 -52.85 61.09 28.99
N ARG A 38 -53.79 61.80 28.41
CA ARG A 38 -55.26 61.51 28.55
C ARG A 38 -55.99 61.16 27.25
N ASP A 39 -55.34 61.45 26.08
CA ASP A 39 -55.91 61.21 24.75
C ASP A 39 -55.21 60.01 24.12
N LEU A 40 -55.86 59.16 23.37
CA LEU A 40 -55.35 57.98 22.71
C LEU A 40 -54.29 58.33 21.64
N THR A 41 -54.45 59.46 20.95
CA THR A 41 -53.49 59.95 19.95
C THR A 41 -52.19 60.33 20.57
N ASP A 42 -52.23 61.08 21.70
CA ASP A 42 -51.04 61.44 22.46
C ASP A 42 -50.46 60.22 23.15
N PHE A 43 -51.26 59.24 23.56
CA PHE A 43 -50.77 57.97 24.14
C PHE A 43 -49.99 57.14 23.13
N ARG A 44 -50.43 57.03 21.91
CA ARG A 44 -49.74 56.34 20.81
C ARG A 44 -48.35 56.93 20.61
N ARG A 45 -48.20 58.23 20.58
CA ARG A 45 -46.91 58.92 20.44
C ARG A 45 -46.04 58.67 21.64
N ALA A 46 -46.53 58.76 22.84
CA ALA A 46 -45.80 58.54 24.07
C ALA A 46 -45.33 57.07 24.19
N PHE A 47 -46.14 56.10 23.69
CA PHE A 47 -45.76 54.71 23.61
C PHE A 47 -44.56 54.51 22.65
N ALA A 48 -44.61 55.03 21.44
CA ALA A 48 -43.51 54.93 20.49
C ALA A 48 -42.23 55.59 21.00
N ASP A 49 -42.36 56.76 21.65
CA ASP A 49 -41.21 57.45 22.28
C ASP A 49 -40.64 56.66 23.50
N TYR A 50 -41.49 55.92 24.23
CA TYR A 50 -41.07 55.09 25.35
C TYR A 50 -40.27 53.84 24.81
N VAL A 51 -40.77 53.15 23.81
CA VAL A 51 -40.12 52.01 23.22
C VAL A 51 -38.76 52.38 22.61
N ASP A 52 -38.67 53.47 21.85
CA ASP A 52 -37.44 53.97 21.25
C ASP A 52 -36.36 54.32 22.29
N ARG A 53 -36.76 54.82 23.45
CA ARG A 53 -35.86 55.20 24.53
C ARG A 53 -35.35 54.02 25.35
N GLU A 54 -36.20 53.05 25.61
CA GLU A 54 -35.93 51.92 26.53
C GLU A 54 -35.36 50.69 25.83
N THR A 55 -35.42 50.64 24.50
CA THR A 55 -35.02 49.45 23.71
C THR A 55 -34.21 49.84 22.48
N ARG A 56 -33.80 48.82 21.69
CA ARG A 56 -33.13 48.99 20.39
C ARG A 56 -34.17 49.22 19.24
N LEU A 57 -35.43 49.32 19.58
CA LEU A 57 -36.50 49.48 18.59
C LEU A 57 -36.70 50.94 18.27
N SER A 58 -36.66 51.30 16.99
CA SER A 58 -36.90 52.67 16.59
C SER A 58 -38.39 53.03 16.66
N ARG A 59 -38.67 54.28 16.91
CA ARG A 59 -40.03 54.86 16.87
C ARG A 59 -40.77 54.48 15.57
N SER A 60 -40.08 54.54 14.40
CA SER A 60 -40.67 54.19 13.11
C SER A 60 -41.09 52.73 13.02
N ALA A 61 -40.29 51.81 13.61
CA ALA A 61 -40.66 50.40 13.63
C ALA A 61 -41.91 50.11 14.45
N VAL A 62 -42.12 50.86 15.53
CA VAL A 62 -43.34 50.75 16.34
C VAL A 62 -44.55 51.33 15.60
N GLU A 63 -44.37 52.49 14.95
CA GLU A 63 -45.47 53.18 14.21
C GLU A 63 -45.90 52.35 12.99
N GLU A 64 -45.01 51.56 12.34
CA GLU A 64 -45.28 50.74 11.18
C GLU A 64 -46.27 49.57 11.50
N VAL A 65 -46.16 48.98 12.70
CA VAL A 65 -46.95 47.82 13.10
C VAL A 65 -48.07 48.13 14.11
N ALA A 66 -48.10 49.34 14.64
CA ALA A 66 -49.13 49.75 15.61
C ALA A 66 -50.55 49.70 15.01
N PRO A 67 -51.55 49.19 15.73
CA PRO A 67 -52.93 49.13 15.23
C PRO A 67 -53.52 50.53 15.03
N ASP A 68 -54.25 50.73 13.91
CA ASP A 68 -54.97 51.96 13.61
C ASP A 68 -56.18 52.20 14.57
N GLU A 69 -56.81 51.12 14.99
CA GLU A 69 -57.99 51.14 15.91
C GLU A 69 -57.64 50.33 17.17
N ALA A 70 -58.04 50.89 18.34
CA ALA A 70 -57.91 50.23 19.62
C ALA A 70 -59.12 50.72 20.52
N HIS A 71 -59.61 49.84 21.36
CA HIS A 71 -60.74 50.15 22.22
C HIS A 71 -60.35 51.09 23.38
N ASP A 72 -59.18 50.88 23.92
CA ASP A 72 -58.57 51.70 24.96
C ASP A 72 -57.05 51.61 24.92
N ALA A 73 -56.35 52.30 25.85
CA ALA A 73 -54.87 52.32 25.93
C ALA A 73 -54.28 50.96 26.28
N ALA A 74 -54.96 50.06 27.02
CA ALA A 74 -54.50 48.77 27.39
C ALA A 74 -54.57 47.82 26.20
N ASP A 75 -55.67 47.87 25.45
CA ASP A 75 -55.84 47.10 24.20
C ASP A 75 -54.83 47.56 23.15
N PHE A 76 -54.56 48.86 23.03
CA PHE A 76 -53.52 49.38 22.13
C PHE A 76 -52.15 48.86 22.46
N VAL A 77 -51.67 48.93 23.73
CA VAL A 77 -50.35 48.45 24.15
C VAL A 77 -50.21 46.97 23.88
N SER A 78 -51.18 46.14 24.27
CA SER A 78 -51.13 44.68 24.09
C SER A 78 -51.08 44.31 22.63
N THR A 79 -51.93 44.95 21.78
CA THR A 79 -52.00 44.63 20.34
C THR A 79 -50.74 45.15 19.61
N ALA A 80 -50.23 46.33 19.93
CA ALA A 80 -49.06 46.88 19.32
C ALA A 80 -47.78 46.06 19.65
N LEU A 81 -47.61 45.64 20.93
CA LEU A 81 -46.48 44.83 21.33
C LEU A 81 -46.49 43.44 20.67
N ARG A 82 -47.71 42.79 20.59
CA ARG A 82 -47.85 41.54 19.89
C ARG A 82 -47.53 41.67 18.41
N ALA A 83 -48.07 42.69 17.72
CA ALA A 83 -47.78 42.93 16.31
C ALA A 83 -46.28 43.17 16.04
N LEU A 84 -45.62 43.86 16.99
CA LEU A 84 -44.15 44.10 16.92
C LEU A 84 -43.35 42.82 17.07
N VAL A 85 -43.72 41.95 18.03
CA VAL A 85 -43.09 40.63 18.19
C VAL A 85 -43.27 39.77 16.93
N ASP A 86 -44.51 39.68 16.43
CA ASP A 86 -44.84 38.90 15.22
C ASP A 86 -44.04 39.38 13.98
N ASP A 87 -43.92 40.73 13.80
CA ASP A 87 -43.12 41.29 12.68
C ASP A 87 -41.63 40.96 12.83
N LEU A 88 -41.09 41.11 14.03
CA LEU A 88 -39.68 40.80 14.29
C LEU A 88 -39.37 39.31 14.18
N GLU A 89 -40.25 38.41 14.63
CA GLU A 89 -40.13 36.97 14.45
C GLU A 89 -40.11 36.60 12.96
N ARG A 90 -40.96 37.20 12.16
CA ARG A 90 -40.96 37.00 10.72
C ARG A 90 -39.62 37.45 10.10
N ARG A 91 -39.17 38.68 10.41
CA ARG A 91 -37.88 39.23 9.89
C ARG A 91 -36.66 38.42 10.34
N VAL A 92 -36.63 37.94 11.59
CA VAL A 92 -35.61 37.02 12.08
C VAL A 92 -35.59 35.73 11.30
N THR A 93 -36.77 35.13 11.05
CA THR A 93 -36.92 33.90 10.32
C THR A 93 -36.47 34.05 8.85
N GLU A 94 -36.92 35.11 8.18
CA GLU A 94 -36.55 35.43 6.80
C GLU A 94 -35.01 35.61 6.69
N ARG A 95 -34.42 36.43 7.59
CA ARG A 95 -32.97 36.64 7.57
C ARG A 95 -32.17 35.40 7.91
N ALA A 96 -32.63 34.58 8.85
CA ALA A 96 -32.00 33.31 9.19
C ALA A 96 -31.97 32.35 8.00
N THR A 97 -33.06 32.29 7.22
CA THR A 97 -33.14 31.48 5.99
C THR A 97 -32.19 31.97 4.93
N GLU A 98 -32.15 33.31 4.68
CA GLU A 98 -31.20 33.91 3.75
C GLU A 98 -29.73 33.55 4.10
N VAL A 99 -29.36 33.72 5.38
CA VAL A 99 -28.00 33.39 5.86
C VAL A 99 -27.68 31.90 5.73
N GLU A 100 -28.68 31.04 6.00
CA GLU A 100 -28.52 29.60 5.83
C GLU A 100 -28.30 29.23 4.37
N ASP A 101 -29.06 29.80 3.44
CA ASP A 101 -28.95 29.54 2.01
C ASP A 101 -27.58 30.05 1.45
N ASP A 102 -27.14 31.25 1.87
CA ASP A 102 -25.85 31.80 1.49
C ASP A 102 -24.68 30.93 1.99
N LEU A 103 -24.77 30.44 3.23
CA LEU A 103 -23.76 29.52 3.79
C LEU A 103 -23.75 28.18 3.09
N ARG A 104 -24.91 27.63 2.76
CA ARG A 104 -25.03 26.37 2.00
C ARG A 104 -24.43 26.52 0.60
N ALA A 105 -24.71 27.62 -0.09
CA ALA A 105 -24.13 27.91 -1.39
C ALA A 105 -22.60 28.02 -1.31
N SER A 106 -22.08 28.76 -0.34
CA SER A 106 -20.63 28.91 -0.14
C SER A 106 -19.93 27.60 0.17
N ILE A 107 -20.55 26.70 0.96
CA ILE A 107 -20.02 25.36 1.23
C ILE A 107 -20.05 24.50 -0.04
N ALA A 108 -21.15 24.58 -0.81
CA ALA A 108 -21.24 23.83 -2.06
C ALA A 108 -20.17 24.25 -3.07
N ASP A 109 -19.95 25.53 -3.23
CA ASP A 109 -18.93 26.08 -4.14
C ASP A 109 -17.51 25.71 -3.73
N ALA A 110 -17.23 25.66 -2.41
CA ALA A 110 -15.90 25.30 -1.88
C ALA A 110 -15.62 23.79 -1.92
N ARG A 111 -16.64 22.93 -2.08
CA ARG A 111 -16.50 21.47 -1.96
C ARG A 111 -15.51 20.89 -2.96
N ASP A 112 -15.63 21.24 -4.22
CA ASP A 112 -14.76 20.76 -5.29
C ASP A 112 -13.30 21.17 -5.09
N ASP A 113 -13.07 22.35 -4.51
CA ASP A 113 -11.73 22.84 -4.18
C ASP A 113 -11.12 22.05 -3.03
N VAL A 114 -11.91 21.72 -2.01
CA VAL A 114 -11.50 20.89 -0.88
C VAL A 114 -11.19 19.47 -1.36
N ASP A 115 -12.07 18.86 -2.17
CA ASP A 115 -11.87 17.51 -2.69
C ASP A 115 -10.60 17.42 -3.55
N ARG A 116 -10.33 18.44 -4.39
CA ARG A 116 -9.08 18.52 -5.17
C ARG A 116 -7.84 18.71 -4.27
N ALA A 117 -7.93 19.49 -3.23
CA ALA A 117 -6.84 19.68 -2.29
C ALA A 117 -6.52 18.40 -1.51
N VAL A 118 -7.55 17.65 -1.08
CA VAL A 118 -7.39 16.34 -0.43
C VAL A 118 -6.69 15.35 -1.37
N ALA A 119 -7.17 15.22 -2.62
CA ALA A 119 -6.57 14.33 -3.61
C ALA A 119 -5.08 14.66 -3.86
N ALA A 120 -4.75 15.95 -3.98
CA ALA A 120 -3.36 16.38 -4.17
C ALA A 120 -2.46 16.06 -2.97
N VAL A 121 -2.99 16.14 -1.75
CA VAL A 121 -2.25 15.75 -0.52
C VAL A 121 -2.02 14.24 -0.48
N ASP A 122 -3.03 13.44 -0.87
CA ASP A 122 -2.92 11.98 -0.92
C ASP A 122 -1.88 11.53 -1.94
N ASP A 123 -1.84 12.14 -3.13
CA ASP A 123 -0.84 11.87 -4.16
C ASP A 123 0.58 12.18 -3.64
N VAL A 124 0.78 13.36 -3.04
CA VAL A 124 2.08 13.75 -2.45
C VAL A 124 2.49 12.80 -1.31
N ALA A 125 1.55 12.36 -0.47
CA ALA A 125 1.82 11.42 0.62
C ALA A 125 2.26 10.05 0.09
N LEU A 126 1.62 9.55 -0.97
CA LEU A 126 2.00 8.31 -1.65
C LEU A 126 3.40 8.42 -2.25
N ASP A 127 3.65 9.45 -3.06
CA ASP A 127 4.94 9.67 -3.72
C ASP A 127 6.08 9.79 -2.71
N LEU A 128 5.85 10.51 -1.61
CA LEU A 128 6.83 10.65 -0.52
C LEU A 128 7.10 9.32 0.18
N SER A 129 6.08 8.49 0.38
CA SER A 129 6.24 7.15 0.97
C SER A 129 7.06 6.24 0.07
N LEU A 130 6.79 6.23 -1.23
CA LEU A 130 7.55 5.47 -2.23
C LEU A 130 9.01 5.96 -2.32
N ALA A 131 9.23 7.27 -2.32
CA ALA A 131 10.57 7.86 -2.35
C ALA A 131 11.39 7.49 -1.10
N ARG A 132 10.77 7.51 0.08
CA ARG A 132 11.41 7.09 1.35
C ARG A 132 11.74 5.60 1.34
N PHE A 133 10.84 4.76 0.85
CA PHE A 133 11.08 3.34 0.68
C PHE A 133 12.25 3.08 -0.28
N ALA A 134 12.26 3.73 -1.43
CA ALA A 134 13.35 3.62 -2.40
C ALA A 134 14.70 4.05 -1.81
N ALA A 135 14.74 5.15 -1.06
CA ALA A 135 15.96 5.64 -0.40
C ALA A 135 16.42 4.73 0.74
N ALA A 136 15.49 4.12 1.51
CA ALA A 136 15.84 3.24 2.62
C ALA A 136 16.43 1.89 2.18
N HIS A 137 16.13 1.44 0.95
CA HIS A 137 16.57 0.17 0.39
C HIS A 137 17.50 0.32 -0.81
N ASP A 138 18.03 1.54 -1.05
CA ASP A 138 18.93 1.85 -2.16
C ASP A 138 18.41 1.33 -3.51
N LEU A 139 17.10 1.57 -3.77
CA LEU A 139 16.46 1.13 -5.01
C LEU A 139 16.86 2.04 -6.18
N VAL A 140 17.03 1.44 -7.36
CA VAL A 140 17.38 2.16 -8.59
C VAL A 140 16.26 2.07 -9.63
N ARG A 141 16.20 3.06 -10.52
CA ARG A 141 15.28 3.04 -11.65
C ARG A 141 15.74 2.02 -12.69
N PRO A 142 14.96 0.96 -13.01
CA PRO A 142 15.32 0.01 -14.04
C PRO A 142 15.22 0.62 -15.43
N THR A 143 16.01 0.12 -16.38
CA THR A 143 15.77 0.32 -17.81
C THR A 143 14.65 -0.61 -18.25
N LEU A 144 13.55 -0.05 -18.73
CA LEU A 144 12.41 -0.82 -19.21
C LEU A 144 12.47 -1.05 -20.71
N GLY A 145 12.07 -2.24 -21.14
CA GLY A 145 12.07 -2.65 -22.53
C GLY A 145 13.07 -3.77 -22.79
N GLY A 146 13.21 -4.18 -24.05
CA GLY A 146 14.00 -5.37 -24.37
C GLY A 146 13.26 -6.68 -24.16
N ASP A 147 13.98 -7.80 -24.23
CA ASP A 147 13.44 -9.15 -24.18
C ASP A 147 14.17 -10.02 -23.13
N GLY A 148 14.56 -9.40 -22.01
CA GLY A 148 15.28 -10.04 -20.94
C GLY A 148 14.86 -9.55 -19.55
N LEU A 149 15.33 -10.25 -18.54
CA LEU A 149 15.43 -9.82 -17.15
C LEU A 149 16.90 -9.90 -16.75
N ALA A 150 17.52 -8.79 -16.44
CA ALA A 150 18.92 -8.74 -16.03
C ALA A 150 19.11 -7.76 -14.88
N VAL A 151 19.92 -8.17 -13.90
CA VAL A 151 20.26 -7.39 -12.70
C VAL A 151 21.75 -7.50 -12.39
N GLU A 152 22.32 -6.41 -11.93
CA GLU A 152 23.65 -6.35 -11.32
C GLU A 152 23.51 -5.84 -9.89
N GLY A 153 24.13 -6.51 -8.94
CA GLY A 153 24.07 -6.17 -7.53
C GLY A 153 22.65 -6.24 -6.95
N ALA A 154 21.84 -7.20 -7.40
CA ALA A 154 20.48 -7.36 -6.90
C ALA A 154 20.45 -7.85 -5.45
N ARG A 155 19.55 -7.27 -4.65
CA ARG A 155 19.40 -7.55 -3.22
C ARG A 155 17.97 -8.02 -2.91
N ASN A 156 17.85 -9.02 -2.07
CA ASN A 156 16.53 -9.49 -1.63
C ASN A 156 15.97 -8.55 -0.55
N LEU A 157 14.79 -7.96 -0.79
CA LEU A 157 14.14 -7.01 0.13
C LEU A 157 13.64 -7.63 1.44
N PHE A 158 13.61 -8.96 1.54
CA PHE A 158 13.11 -9.68 2.71
C PHE A 158 14.22 -10.19 3.63
N LEU A 159 15.50 -9.88 3.32
CA LEU A 159 16.64 -10.18 4.14
C LEU A 159 17.21 -8.90 4.76
N ASP A 160 17.69 -9.01 6.01
CA ASP A 160 18.25 -7.85 6.74
C ASP A 160 19.61 -7.40 6.15
N ASP A 161 20.45 -8.35 5.70
CA ASP A 161 21.78 -8.09 5.12
C ASP A 161 22.00 -9.01 3.91
N PRO A 162 21.37 -8.73 2.76
CA PRO A 162 21.48 -9.58 1.58
C PRO A 162 22.80 -9.38 0.86
N ASP A 163 23.51 -10.47 0.56
CA ASP A 163 24.61 -10.44 -0.40
C ASP A 163 24.10 -10.05 -1.79
N PRO A 164 24.71 -9.04 -2.44
CA PRO A 164 24.31 -8.63 -3.79
C PRO A 164 24.68 -9.71 -4.82
N VAL A 165 23.79 -9.94 -5.80
CA VAL A 165 24.00 -10.95 -6.84
C VAL A 165 23.72 -10.38 -8.24
N ASP A 166 24.47 -10.88 -9.23
CA ASP A 166 24.27 -10.59 -10.63
C ASP A 166 23.55 -11.78 -11.28
N TYR A 167 22.47 -11.52 -12.00
CA TYR A 167 21.73 -12.58 -12.68
C TYR A 167 20.98 -12.08 -13.91
N ALA A 168 20.79 -12.96 -14.91
CA ALA A 168 20.03 -12.61 -16.09
C ALA A 168 19.44 -13.82 -16.82
N VAL A 169 18.35 -13.58 -17.57
CA VAL A 169 17.82 -14.45 -18.63
C VAL A 169 17.30 -13.59 -19.79
N GLY A 170 17.42 -14.08 -21.01
CA GLY A 170 17.01 -13.38 -22.23
C GLY A 170 18.06 -12.38 -22.73
N ASP A 171 17.64 -11.49 -23.63
CA ASP A 171 18.51 -10.49 -24.24
C ASP A 171 18.57 -9.20 -23.42
N HIS A 172 19.79 -8.77 -23.09
CA HIS A 172 20.07 -7.56 -22.31
C HIS A 172 21.47 -6.99 -22.60
N GLY A 173 21.76 -5.81 -22.08
CA GLY A 173 23.03 -5.10 -22.24
C GLY A 173 23.92 -5.07 -20.99
N LEU A 174 23.59 -5.82 -19.90
CA LEU A 174 24.36 -5.88 -18.67
C LEU A 174 25.46 -6.95 -18.73
N SER A 175 26.30 -7.04 -17.68
CA SER A 175 27.48 -7.93 -17.64
C SER A 175 27.16 -9.44 -17.59
N PRO A 176 26.07 -9.94 -16.97
CA PRO A 176 25.74 -11.37 -17.02
C PRO A 176 25.59 -11.91 -18.44
N PRO A 177 25.72 -13.23 -18.68
CA PRO A 177 25.52 -13.83 -20.01
C PRO A 177 24.15 -13.53 -20.59
N THR A 178 24.11 -13.16 -21.87
CA THR A 178 22.90 -12.78 -22.61
C THR A 178 22.53 -13.81 -23.68
N GLY A 179 21.28 -13.87 -24.06
CA GLY A 179 20.76 -14.68 -25.17
C GLY A 179 20.04 -15.96 -24.75
N ASP A 180 20.36 -16.52 -23.59
CA ASP A 180 19.69 -17.73 -23.09
C ASP A 180 18.31 -17.41 -22.53
N ARG A 181 17.29 -18.02 -23.08
CA ARG A 181 15.90 -17.78 -22.67
C ARG A 181 15.52 -18.50 -21.39
N VAL A 182 16.17 -19.62 -21.12
CA VAL A 182 15.90 -20.43 -19.92
C VAL A 182 17.21 -20.68 -19.17
N ALA A 183 17.17 -20.52 -17.86
CA ALA A 183 18.22 -20.92 -16.96
C ALA A 183 17.72 -22.02 -16.01
N VAL A 184 18.46 -23.12 -15.93
CA VAL A 184 18.25 -24.18 -14.94
C VAL A 184 19.22 -23.96 -13.79
N LEU A 185 18.70 -23.55 -12.63
CA LEU A 185 19.50 -23.21 -11.47
C LEU A 185 19.63 -24.41 -10.53
N THR A 186 20.87 -24.76 -10.23
CA THR A 186 21.24 -25.93 -9.44
C THR A 186 22.11 -25.55 -8.24
N GLY A 187 22.43 -26.52 -7.37
CA GLY A 187 23.39 -26.28 -6.27
C GLY A 187 22.88 -26.70 -4.90
N ALA A 188 23.66 -26.33 -3.89
CA ALA A 188 23.44 -26.76 -2.51
C ALA A 188 22.06 -26.39 -1.96
N ASN A 189 21.51 -27.27 -1.13
CA ASN A 189 20.36 -26.92 -0.29
C ASN A 189 20.76 -25.77 0.65
N SER A 190 19.87 -24.83 0.88
CA SER A 190 20.18 -23.58 1.58
C SER A 190 21.16 -22.66 0.85
N GLY A 191 21.43 -22.89 -0.45
CA GLY A 191 22.28 -22.06 -1.29
C GLY A 191 21.64 -20.78 -1.83
N GLY A 192 20.47 -20.37 -1.36
CA GLY A 192 19.83 -19.12 -1.82
C GLY A 192 19.07 -19.22 -3.15
N LYS A 193 18.89 -20.42 -3.75
CA LYS A 193 18.19 -20.59 -5.03
C LYS A 193 16.78 -20.00 -5.03
N THR A 194 15.97 -20.34 -4.01
CA THR A 194 14.62 -19.79 -3.83
C THR A 194 14.68 -18.27 -3.62
N THR A 195 15.66 -17.79 -2.84
CA THR A 195 15.88 -16.35 -2.59
C THR A 195 16.19 -15.59 -3.88
N LEU A 196 17.00 -16.17 -4.76
CA LEU A 196 17.28 -15.58 -6.08
C LEU A 196 16.02 -15.50 -6.95
N LEU A 197 15.20 -16.55 -6.99
CA LEU A 197 13.91 -16.50 -7.68
C LEU A 197 12.98 -15.43 -7.11
N GLU A 198 12.90 -15.30 -5.78
CA GLU A 198 12.12 -14.25 -5.11
C GLU A 198 12.64 -12.85 -5.46
N THR A 199 13.95 -12.68 -5.56
CA THR A 199 14.58 -11.42 -5.98
C THR A 199 14.23 -11.08 -7.42
N CYS A 200 14.36 -12.03 -8.35
CA CYS A 200 13.96 -11.85 -9.76
C CYS A 200 12.46 -11.52 -9.89
N CYS A 201 11.62 -12.20 -9.13
CA CYS A 201 10.18 -11.93 -9.09
C CYS A 201 9.90 -10.50 -8.60
N SER A 202 10.53 -10.10 -7.50
CA SER A 202 10.36 -8.75 -6.91
C SER A 202 10.81 -7.66 -7.89
N VAL A 203 11.94 -7.85 -8.56
CA VAL A 203 12.43 -6.92 -9.59
C VAL A 203 11.43 -6.80 -10.76
N ALA A 204 10.94 -7.94 -11.28
CA ALA A 204 9.98 -7.95 -12.38
C ALA A 204 8.66 -7.25 -12.00
N LEU A 205 8.13 -7.52 -10.79
CA LEU A 205 6.88 -6.92 -10.31
C LEU A 205 7.03 -5.41 -10.03
N LEU A 206 8.10 -4.99 -9.35
CA LEU A 206 8.35 -3.57 -9.10
C LEU A 206 8.53 -2.80 -10.40
N ALA A 207 9.28 -3.35 -11.37
CA ALA A 207 9.45 -2.75 -12.69
C ALA A 207 8.11 -2.65 -13.46
N ALA A 208 7.26 -3.69 -13.41
CA ALA A 208 5.93 -3.67 -14.02
C ALA A 208 5.00 -2.62 -13.39
N MET A 209 5.19 -2.30 -12.12
CA MET A 209 4.48 -1.22 -11.40
C MET A 209 5.07 0.17 -11.68
N GLY A 210 6.16 0.28 -12.45
CA GLY A 210 6.88 1.53 -12.68
C GLY A 210 7.71 2.02 -11.49
N LEU A 211 8.00 1.14 -10.53
CA LEU A 211 8.73 1.44 -9.30
C LEU A 211 10.24 1.15 -9.45
N PRO A 212 11.09 1.78 -8.62
CA PRO A 212 12.50 1.42 -8.50
C PRO A 212 12.68 -0.02 -7.97
N VAL A 213 13.80 -0.66 -8.33
CA VAL A 213 14.12 -2.06 -8.04
C VAL A 213 15.36 -2.19 -7.16
N PRO A 214 15.49 -3.25 -6.34
CA PRO A 214 16.61 -3.46 -5.44
C PRO A 214 17.84 -4.04 -6.16
N ALA A 215 18.53 -3.23 -6.91
CA ALA A 215 19.74 -3.59 -7.64
C ALA A 215 20.62 -2.36 -7.82
N ASP A 216 21.88 -2.56 -8.25
CA ASP A 216 22.74 -1.45 -8.68
C ASP A 216 22.41 -1.02 -10.12
N ARG A 217 22.08 -2.00 -10.98
CA ARG A 217 21.57 -1.80 -12.34
C ARG A 217 20.56 -2.89 -12.69
N ALA A 218 19.53 -2.54 -13.44
CA ALA A 218 18.55 -3.50 -13.93
C ALA A 218 18.02 -3.15 -15.32
N GLU A 219 17.86 -4.18 -16.15
CA GLU A 219 17.13 -4.13 -17.42
C GLU A 219 15.98 -5.14 -17.35
N VAL A 220 14.74 -4.69 -17.56
CA VAL A 220 13.56 -5.51 -17.38
C VAL A 220 12.64 -5.39 -18.58
N GLY A 221 12.38 -6.52 -19.23
CA GLY A 221 11.39 -6.64 -20.30
C GLY A 221 9.98 -6.38 -19.79
N GLY A 222 9.08 -5.97 -20.70
CA GLY A 222 7.66 -5.89 -20.36
C GLY A 222 7.07 -7.30 -20.38
N PHE A 223 6.67 -7.84 -19.25
CA PHE A 223 6.00 -9.14 -19.15
C PHE A 223 4.49 -8.97 -19.01
N ASP A 224 3.73 -9.73 -19.79
CA ASP A 224 2.27 -9.81 -19.67
C ASP A 224 1.85 -10.73 -18.54
N ALA A 225 2.73 -11.72 -18.21
CA ALA A 225 2.56 -12.64 -17.09
C ALA A 225 3.89 -12.92 -16.39
N VAL A 226 3.87 -12.89 -15.06
CA VAL A 226 4.96 -13.40 -14.20
C VAL A 226 4.39 -14.56 -13.41
N VAL A 227 4.90 -15.76 -13.66
CA VAL A 227 4.48 -16.99 -12.99
C VAL A 227 5.53 -17.34 -11.95
N PHE A 228 5.16 -17.31 -10.68
CA PHE A 228 6.03 -17.72 -9.59
C PHE A 228 5.45 -18.96 -8.92
N HIS A 229 6.11 -20.10 -9.12
CA HIS A 229 5.73 -21.36 -8.47
C HIS A 229 6.76 -21.69 -7.39
N ARG A 230 6.29 -21.76 -6.14
CA ARG A 230 7.08 -22.11 -4.98
C ARG A 230 6.98 -23.60 -4.69
N ARG A 231 8.05 -24.21 -4.21
CA ARG A 231 8.08 -25.61 -3.76
C ARG A 231 6.91 -25.92 -2.83
N HIS A 232 6.21 -27.01 -3.08
CA HIS A 232 5.21 -27.60 -2.18
C HIS A 232 5.81 -28.71 -1.31
N ALA A 233 5.39 -28.78 -0.05
CA ALA A 233 5.97 -29.70 0.93
C ALA A 233 5.60 -31.19 0.76
N SER A 234 4.66 -31.53 -0.14
CA SER A 234 4.19 -32.92 -0.28
C SER A 234 3.81 -33.29 -1.72
N PHE A 235 4.28 -34.46 -2.14
CA PHE A 235 3.82 -35.13 -3.37
C PHE A 235 2.33 -35.49 -3.29
N ASN A 236 1.55 -34.99 -4.25
CA ASN A 236 0.15 -35.35 -4.43
C ASN A 236 -0.22 -35.11 -5.91
N ALA A 237 -0.84 -36.13 -6.56
CA ALA A 237 -1.27 -36.02 -7.94
C ALA A 237 -2.21 -34.82 -8.21
N GLY A 238 -3.05 -34.46 -7.25
CA GLY A 238 -3.90 -33.28 -7.36
C GLY A 238 -3.11 -31.96 -7.33
N VAL A 239 -2.00 -31.90 -6.58
CA VAL A 239 -1.08 -30.74 -6.58
C VAL A 239 -0.39 -30.62 -7.92
N LEU A 240 0.12 -31.72 -8.48
CA LEU A 240 0.73 -31.74 -9.83
C LEU A 240 -0.25 -31.24 -10.89
N GLU A 241 -1.48 -31.76 -10.91
CA GLU A 241 -2.50 -31.32 -11.86
C GLU A 241 -2.84 -29.83 -11.72
N SER A 242 -3.02 -29.34 -10.49
CA SER A 242 -3.31 -27.92 -10.24
C SER A 242 -2.15 -27.02 -10.62
N THR A 243 -0.90 -27.45 -10.37
CA THR A 243 0.31 -26.70 -10.75
C THR A 243 0.44 -26.62 -12.27
N LEU A 244 0.30 -27.72 -13.00
CA LEU A 244 0.36 -27.70 -14.45
C LEU A 244 -0.76 -26.82 -15.06
N LYS A 245 -1.97 -26.86 -14.49
CA LYS A 245 -3.06 -25.95 -14.87
C LYS A 245 -2.77 -24.47 -14.61
N SER A 246 -1.90 -24.13 -13.69
CA SER A 246 -1.51 -22.74 -13.42
C SER A 246 -0.31 -22.27 -14.24
N ILE A 247 0.61 -23.19 -14.58
CA ILE A 247 1.87 -22.87 -15.27
C ILE A 247 1.69 -22.86 -16.80
N VAL A 248 0.98 -23.84 -17.37
CA VAL A 248 0.92 -24.04 -18.82
C VAL A 248 0.10 -22.97 -19.56
N PRO A 249 -1.09 -22.52 -19.09
CA PRO A 249 -1.87 -21.51 -19.80
C PRO A 249 -1.08 -20.20 -20.08
N PRO A 250 -0.38 -19.57 -19.12
CA PRO A 250 0.38 -18.35 -19.39
C PRO A 250 1.45 -18.53 -20.50
N LEU A 251 2.02 -19.72 -20.66
CA LEU A 251 2.96 -20.02 -21.73
C LEU A 251 2.26 -20.17 -23.10
N THR A 252 0.99 -20.53 -23.12
CA THR A 252 0.24 -20.83 -24.36
C THR A 252 -0.64 -19.68 -24.83
N ASP A 253 -0.95 -18.71 -23.97
CA ASP A 253 -1.85 -17.59 -24.28
C ASP A 253 -1.23 -16.49 -25.18
N GLY A 254 0.06 -16.62 -25.56
CA GLY A 254 0.72 -15.80 -26.57
C GLY A 254 1.27 -14.46 -26.08
N GLY A 255 1.30 -14.22 -24.77
CA GLY A 255 1.95 -13.06 -24.14
C GLY A 255 3.42 -13.31 -23.81
N ARG A 256 4.16 -12.22 -23.46
CA ARG A 256 5.52 -12.35 -22.93
C ARG A 256 5.46 -12.83 -21.48
N THR A 257 5.93 -14.03 -21.23
CA THR A 257 5.83 -14.68 -19.91
C THR A 257 7.20 -14.86 -19.29
N LEU A 258 7.33 -14.54 -18.00
CA LEU A 258 8.46 -14.90 -17.17
C LEU A 258 8.06 -16.02 -16.21
N MET A 259 8.72 -17.18 -16.34
CA MET A 259 8.52 -18.35 -15.51
C MET A 259 9.59 -18.42 -14.41
N LEU A 260 9.19 -18.47 -13.16
CA LEU A 260 10.05 -18.64 -12.00
C LEU A 260 9.55 -19.84 -11.19
N VAL A 261 10.23 -20.99 -11.32
CA VAL A 261 9.73 -22.27 -10.81
C VAL A 261 10.75 -22.88 -9.85
N ASP A 262 10.34 -23.10 -8.60
CA ASP A 262 11.18 -23.65 -7.55
C ASP A 262 10.88 -25.12 -7.29
N GLU A 263 11.90 -25.99 -7.47
CA GLU A 263 11.89 -27.42 -7.18
C GLU A 263 10.60 -28.15 -7.62
N PHE A 264 10.27 -28.05 -8.91
CA PHE A 264 9.09 -28.68 -9.50
C PHE A 264 9.04 -30.20 -9.26
N GLU A 265 10.19 -30.85 -9.17
CA GLU A 265 10.33 -32.29 -8.87
C GLU A 265 9.70 -32.70 -7.53
N ALA A 266 9.54 -31.78 -6.58
CA ALA A 266 8.96 -32.08 -5.28
C ALA A 266 7.47 -32.51 -5.34
N ILE A 267 6.79 -32.22 -6.46
CA ILE A 267 5.35 -32.50 -6.65
C ILE A 267 5.08 -33.66 -7.59
N THR A 268 6.11 -34.37 -8.08
CA THR A 268 5.96 -35.48 -9.02
C THR A 268 6.71 -36.73 -8.56
N GLU A 269 6.46 -37.87 -9.23
CA GLU A 269 7.18 -39.12 -8.96
C GLU A 269 8.66 -39.00 -9.35
N PRO A 270 9.60 -39.45 -8.52
CA PRO A 270 11.05 -39.26 -8.75
C PRO A 270 11.54 -39.71 -10.14
N GLY A 271 10.98 -40.74 -10.74
CA GLY A 271 11.39 -41.24 -12.05
C GLY A 271 10.82 -40.47 -13.25
N ARG A 272 9.93 -39.51 -13.04
CA ARG A 272 9.25 -38.74 -14.10
C ARG A 272 9.47 -37.22 -13.98
N ALA A 273 10.09 -36.82 -12.93
CA ALA A 273 10.31 -35.39 -12.62
C ALA A 273 11.17 -34.74 -13.71
N ALA A 274 12.28 -35.34 -14.08
CA ALA A 274 13.17 -34.82 -15.11
C ALA A 274 12.48 -34.72 -16.49
N ASP A 275 11.68 -35.71 -16.88
CA ASP A 275 10.94 -35.72 -18.15
C ASP A 275 9.95 -34.54 -18.21
N LEU A 276 9.21 -34.30 -17.12
CA LEU A 276 8.26 -33.18 -17.03
C LEU A 276 8.94 -31.84 -17.03
N LEU A 277 10.05 -31.70 -16.30
CA LEU A 277 10.81 -30.46 -16.26
C LEU A 277 11.43 -30.14 -17.62
N ASN A 278 11.99 -31.14 -18.30
CA ASN A 278 12.46 -31.02 -19.69
C ASN A 278 11.35 -30.51 -20.61
N GLY A 279 10.17 -31.13 -20.55
CA GLY A 279 9.02 -30.69 -21.33
C GLY A 279 8.58 -29.23 -21.01
N LEU A 280 8.70 -28.78 -19.78
CA LEU A 280 8.45 -27.38 -19.42
C LEU A 280 9.52 -26.43 -19.95
N VAL A 281 10.79 -26.80 -19.89
CA VAL A 281 11.90 -26.03 -20.47
C VAL A 281 11.71 -25.91 -21.98
N ASP A 282 11.47 -27.02 -22.68
CA ASP A 282 11.21 -27.01 -24.13
C ASP A 282 10.01 -26.13 -24.48
N LEU A 283 8.89 -26.28 -23.77
CA LEU A 283 7.70 -25.45 -23.99
C LEU A 283 8.00 -23.97 -23.79
N THR A 284 8.78 -23.62 -22.78
CA THR A 284 9.15 -22.21 -22.49
C THR A 284 9.96 -21.62 -23.63
N VAL A 285 10.97 -22.35 -24.12
CA VAL A 285 11.79 -21.95 -25.27
C VAL A 285 10.94 -21.83 -26.54
N ASP A 286 10.12 -22.86 -26.85
CA ASP A 286 9.29 -22.90 -28.04
C ASP A 286 8.26 -21.75 -28.10
N ARG A 287 7.81 -21.29 -26.96
CA ARG A 287 6.88 -20.15 -26.85
C ARG A 287 7.57 -18.78 -26.79
N GLY A 288 8.90 -18.75 -26.84
CA GLY A 288 9.67 -17.53 -26.72
C GLY A 288 9.54 -16.85 -25.36
N ALA A 289 9.09 -17.58 -24.32
CA ALA A 289 9.02 -17.12 -22.95
C ALA A 289 10.41 -17.14 -22.29
N LEU A 290 10.55 -16.48 -21.13
CA LEU A 290 11.74 -16.57 -20.30
C LEU A 290 11.47 -17.48 -19.09
N GLY A 291 12.51 -18.18 -18.62
CA GLY A 291 12.33 -19.06 -17.46
C GLY A 291 13.58 -19.21 -16.60
N VAL A 292 13.37 -19.29 -15.28
CA VAL A 292 14.36 -19.76 -14.31
C VAL A 292 13.73 -20.93 -13.54
N TYR A 293 14.34 -22.09 -13.70
CA TYR A 293 13.88 -23.34 -13.10
C TYR A 293 14.89 -23.84 -12.08
N VAL A 294 14.53 -23.89 -10.82
CA VAL A 294 15.37 -24.49 -9.78
C VAL A 294 15.15 -25.98 -9.70
N THR A 295 16.20 -26.77 -9.72
CA THR A 295 16.11 -28.24 -9.62
C THR A 295 17.37 -28.86 -9.02
N HIS A 296 17.21 -30.08 -8.49
CA HIS A 296 18.31 -30.98 -8.12
C HIS A 296 18.59 -32.05 -9.19
N LEU A 297 17.81 -32.07 -10.29
CA LEU A 297 17.85 -33.10 -11.34
C LEU A 297 18.61 -32.66 -12.59
N ALA A 298 19.54 -31.68 -12.49
CA ALA A 298 20.20 -31.13 -13.66
C ALA A 298 20.95 -32.17 -14.50
N ASP A 299 21.54 -33.19 -13.87
CA ASP A 299 22.25 -34.26 -14.56
C ASP A 299 21.31 -35.17 -15.38
N ASP A 300 20.01 -35.18 -15.02
CA ASP A 300 18.97 -35.97 -15.70
C ASP A 300 18.25 -35.17 -16.82
N LEU A 301 18.52 -33.84 -16.91
CA LEU A 301 17.96 -32.94 -17.93
C LEU A 301 18.85 -32.96 -19.19
N SER A 302 18.70 -33.92 -20.05
CA SER A 302 19.54 -33.99 -21.26
C SER A 302 18.76 -34.60 -22.44
N PRO A 303 18.90 -34.01 -23.66
CA PRO A 303 19.57 -32.72 -23.94
C PRO A 303 18.67 -31.53 -23.63
N LEU A 304 19.25 -30.45 -23.15
CA LEU A 304 18.56 -29.14 -23.04
C LEU A 304 18.55 -28.45 -24.41
N PRO A 305 17.53 -27.58 -24.70
CA PRO A 305 17.53 -26.72 -25.90
C PRO A 305 18.74 -25.78 -25.94
N ASP A 306 19.19 -25.40 -27.15
CA ASP A 306 20.32 -24.47 -27.34
C ASP A 306 20.14 -23.10 -26.66
N ALA A 307 18.88 -22.67 -26.45
CA ALA A 307 18.54 -21.42 -25.76
C ALA A 307 18.35 -21.60 -24.24
N ALA A 308 18.80 -22.71 -23.68
CA ALA A 308 18.78 -22.99 -22.24
C ALA A 308 20.18 -23.27 -21.71
N ARG A 309 20.51 -22.69 -20.53
CA ARG A 309 21.77 -22.94 -19.84
C ARG A 309 21.54 -23.51 -18.44
N ILE A 310 22.59 -24.06 -17.86
CA ILE A 310 22.57 -24.49 -16.45
C ILE A 310 23.48 -23.54 -15.66
N ASP A 311 22.97 -23.07 -14.51
CA ASP A 311 23.72 -22.22 -13.58
C ASP A 311 23.84 -22.91 -12.23
N GLY A 312 24.92 -22.67 -11.50
CA GLY A 312 25.18 -23.33 -10.23
C GLY A 312 25.49 -22.38 -9.09
N ILE A 313 24.90 -22.63 -7.93
CA ILE A 313 25.29 -21.99 -6.65
C ILE A 313 26.10 -23.01 -5.85
N PHE A 314 27.24 -22.56 -5.30
CA PHE A 314 28.21 -23.43 -4.67
C PHE A 314 28.37 -23.15 -3.18
N ALA A 315 28.42 -24.23 -2.38
CA ALA A 315 28.93 -24.14 -1.04
C ALA A 315 30.46 -24.29 -1.11
N GLU A 316 31.18 -23.40 -0.42
CA GLU A 316 32.64 -23.34 -0.42
C GLU A 316 33.30 -23.98 0.79
N GLY A 317 32.50 -24.35 1.81
CA GLY A 317 33.02 -24.96 3.04
C GLY A 317 32.08 -24.71 4.23
N LEU A 318 32.67 -24.79 5.42
CA LEU A 318 32.01 -24.44 6.68
C LEU A 318 32.72 -23.23 7.29
N THR A 319 31.97 -22.41 7.99
CA THR A 319 32.52 -21.36 8.84
C THR A 319 33.05 -21.96 10.18
N PRO A 320 33.84 -21.21 10.98
CA PRO A 320 34.32 -21.71 12.28
C PRO A 320 33.23 -22.15 13.24
N ASP A 321 32.02 -21.60 13.14
CA ASP A 321 30.84 -22.00 13.90
C ASP A 321 30.01 -23.12 13.21
N LEU A 322 30.60 -23.76 12.21
CA LEU A 322 30.02 -24.89 11.47
C LEU A 322 28.78 -24.56 10.63
N ALA A 323 28.53 -23.28 10.33
CA ALA A 323 27.53 -22.90 9.34
C ALA A 323 28.05 -23.14 7.93
N LEU A 324 27.16 -23.38 6.96
CA LEU A 324 27.56 -23.55 5.57
C LEU A 324 28.01 -22.20 4.99
N ARG A 325 29.24 -22.13 4.47
CA ARG A 325 29.73 -20.97 3.70
C ARG A 325 29.31 -21.15 2.25
N VAL A 326 28.47 -20.26 1.75
CA VAL A 326 27.90 -20.31 0.39
C VAL A 326 28.34 -19.08 -0.38
N ASP A 327 28.79 -19.29 -1.62
CA ASP A 327 28.90 -18.24 -2.62
C ASP A 327 27.52 -18.10 -3.28
N TYR A 328 26.78 -17.07 -2.87
CA TYR A 328 25.41 -16.84 -3.38
C TYR A 328 25.39 -16.34 -4.83
N GLN A 329 26.56 -15.92 -5.37
CA GLN A 329 26.66 -15.54 -6.78
C GLN A 329 26.58 -16.79 -7.68
N PRO A 330 25.57 -16.92 -8.56
CA PRO A 330 25.49 -18.05 -9.48
C PRO A 330 26.66 -18.06 -10.47
N ARG A 331 27.24 -19.24 -10.67
CA ARG A 331 28.23 -19.47 -11.72
C ARG A 331 27.54 -19.94 -12.97
N PHE A 332 27.58 -19.13 -14.01
CA PHE A 332 26.90 -19.36 -15.25
C PHE A 332 27.51 -20.53 -16.05
N GLY A 333 26.68 -21.30 -16.70
CA GLY A 333 27.14 -22.44 -17.53
C GLY A 333 27.75 -23.60 -16.73
N THR A 334 27.49 -23.67 -15.41
CA THR A 334 28.11 -24.68 -14.53
C THR A 334 27.06 -25.36 -13.66
N VAL A 335 27.14 -26.69 -13.58
CA VAL A 335 26.22 -27.47 -12.71
C VAL A 335 26.67 -27.33 -11.27
N GLY A 336 25.81 -26.74 -10.42
CA GLY A 336 26.00 -26.72 -8.98
C GLY A 336 25.72 -28.07 -8.35
N LYS A 337 26.56 -28.53 -7.47
CA LYS A 337 26.43 -29.82 -6.78
C LYS A 337 25.90 -29.62 -5.37
N SER A 338 25.05 -30.54 -4.93
CA SER A 338 24.77 -30.68 -3.50
C SER A 338 26.02 -31.22 -2.82
N THR A 339 26.31 -30.74 -1.62
CA THR A 339 27.55 -31.02 -0.87
C THR A 339 27.21 -31.75 0.43
N PRO A 340 26.80 -33.04 0.36
CA PRO A 340 26.50 -33.85 1.53
C PRO A 340 27.69 -33.97 2.48
N GLU A 341 28.91 -33.89 1.96
CA GLU A 341 30.14 -33.90 2.75
C GLU A 341 30.20 -32.79 3.80
N PHE A 342 29.76 -31.58 3.51
CA PHE A 342 29.71 -30.49 4.49
C PHE A 342 28.72 -30.75 5.60
N ILE A 343 27.56 -31.33 5.25
CA ILE A 343 26.54 -31.72 6.24
C ILE A 343 27.10 -32.79 7.16
N VAL A 344 27.76 -33.82 6.59
CA VAL A 344 28.34 -34.89 7.37
C VAL A 344 29.50 -34.39 8.20
N SER A 345 30.38 -33.49 7.68
CA SER A 345 31.43 -32.85 8.45
C SER A 345 30.91 -32.14 9.68
N ARG A 346 29.84 -31.36 9.52
CA ARG A 346 29.18 -30.68 10.64
C ARG A 346 28.60 -31.66 11.67
N LEU A 347 28.03 -32.76 11.24
CA LEU A 347 27.48 -33.81 12.13
C LEU A 347 28.61 -34.50 12.91
N VAL A 348 29.75 -34.82 12.25
CA VAL A 348 30.95 -35.40 12.89
C VAL A 348 31.53 -34.43 13.93
N ALA A 349 31.61 -33.13 13.61
CA ALA A 349 32.15 -32.11 14.50
C ALA A 349 31.24 -31.87 15.74
N ASN A 350 29.93 -31.92 15.56
CA ASN A 350 28.93 -31.68 16.60
C ASN A 350 28.45 -32.94 17.35
N ALA A 351 29.07 -34.11 17.10
CA ALA A 351 28.68 -35.36 17.72
C ALA A 351 28.76 -35.29 19.26
N ARG A 352 27.70 -35.67 19.95
CA ARG A 352 27.56 -35.57 21.42
C ARG A 352 28.38 -36.60 22.16
N ASP A 353 28.58 -37.77 21.55
CA ASP A 353 29.34 -38.86 22.13
C ASP A 353 30.07 -39.69 21.07
N ARG A 354 30.89 -40.62 21.55
CA ARG A 354 31.75 -41.47 20.68
C ARG A 354 30.94 -42.38 19.75
N ARG A 355 29.73 -42.81 20.17
CA ARG A 355 28.88 -43.71 19.36
C ARG A 355 28.24 -42.93 18.21
N GLU A 356 27.70 -41.75 18.54
CA GLU A 356 27.13 -40.85 17.52
C GLU A 356 28.21 -40.45 16.50
N ARG A 357 29.39 -40.10 16.98
CA ARG A 357 30.52 -39.77 16.11
C ARG A 357 30.92 -40.90 15.17
N GLN A 358 31.03 -42.13 15.70
CA GLN A 358 31.34 -43.33 14.87
C GLN A 358 30.23 -43.57 13.82
N GLY A 359 28.98 -43.30 14.11
CA GLY A 359 27.87 -43.35 13.15
C GLY A 359 28.06 -42.36 12.01
N PHE A 360 28.39 -41.10 12.32
CA PHE A 360 28.63 -40.07 11.31
C PHE A 360 29.94 -40.30 10.53
N GLU A 361 30.99 -40.81 11.15
CA GLU A 361 32.25 -41.22 10.46
C GLU A 361 31.99 -42.35 9.45
N HIS A 362 31.03 -43.26 9.77
CA HIS A 362 30.63 -44.28 8.79
C HIS A 362 29.90 -43.68 7.57
N LEU A 363 29.08 -42.65 7.79
CA LEU A 363 28.45 -41.88 6.69
C LEU A 363 29.51 -41.08 5.91
N ALA A 364 30.55 -40.56 6.56
CA ALA A 364 31.65 -39.88 5.89
C ALA A 364 32.35 -40.75 4.86
N ALA A 365 32.53 -42.05 5.17
CA ALA A 365 33.09 -43.01 4.23
C ALA A 365 32.20 -43.19 2.96
N ALA A 366 30.91 -43.01 3.07
CA ALA A 366 29.96 -43.11 1.94
C ALA A 366 29.91 -41.86 1.06
N VAL A 367 30.04 -40.65 1.66
CA VAL A 367 29.97 -39.38 0.92
C VAL A 367 31.35 -38.85 0.47
N GLY A 368 32.47 -39.45 0.96
CA GLY A 368 33.83 -39.08 0.62
C GLY A 368 34.64 -38.71 1.87
N GLU A 369 35.32 -39.68 2.48
CA GLU A 369 36.05 -39.55 3.74
C GLU A 369 37.12 -38.44 3.66
N GLU A 370 37.84 -38.37 2.53
CA GLU A 370 38.89 -37.33 2.32
C GLU A 370 38.31 -35.92 2.26
N ALA A 371 37.12 -35.75 1.65
CA ALA A 371 36.45 -34.47 1.56
C ALA A 371 35.96 -34.00 2.94
N VAL A 372 35.40 -34.92 3.73
CA VAL A 372 34.96 -34.66 5.11
C VAL A 372 36.14 -34.28 6.01
N GLN A 373 37.26 -35.01 5.92
CA GLN A 373 38.46 -34.74 6.71
C GLN A 373 39.09 -33.40 6.33
N ARG A 374 39.15 -33.06 5.05
CA ARG A 374 39.63 -31.77 4.56
C ARG A 374 38.77 -30.63 5.10
N THR A 375 37.45 -30.72 4.96
CA THR A 375 36.51 -29.72 5.49
C THR A 375 36.68 -29.49 6.99
N LEU A 376 36.86 -30.56 7.77
CA LEU A 376 37.10 -30.46 9.23
C LEU A 376 38.47 -29.83 9.54
N SER A 377 39.50 -30.13 8.76
CA SER A 377 40.84 -29.51 8.93
C SER A 377 40.77 -28.01 8.65
N ASP A 378 40.13 -27.62 7.56
CA ASP A 378 39.97 -26.20 7.17
C ASP A 378 39.28 -25.38 8.27
N VAL A 379 38.23 -25.95 8.90
CA VAL A 379 37.49 -25.31 10.01
C VAL A 379 38.34 -25.13 11.27
N TRP A 380 39.29 -26.02 11.52
CA TRP A 380 40.11 -25.96 12.74
C TRP A 380 41.42 -25.18 12.56
N GLU A 381 41.78 -24.82 11.30
CA GLU A 381 42.95 -24.00 10.97
C GLU A 381 42.61 -22.50 10.85
N GLU A 382 41.32 -22.12 10.64
CA GLU A 382 40.81 -20.76 10.71
C GLU A 382 40.43 -20.38 12.16
#